data_9b8ffa921a49fb6f663f0779fa7ffe23
#
_entry.id   9b8ffa921a49fb6f663f0779fa7ffe23
#
_cell.length_a   1.000
_cell.length_b   1.000
_cell.length_c   1.000
_cell.angle_alpha   90.00
_cell.angle_beta   90.00
_cell.angle_gamma   90.00
#
_symmetry.space_group_name_H-M   'P 1'
#
loop_
_entity.id
_entity.type
_entity.pdbx_description
1 polymer ?
#
loop_
_entity_poly.entity_id
_entity_poly.type
_entity_poly.pdbx_seq_one_letter_code
_entity_poly.pdbx_strand_id
1 'polypeptide(L)'
;DDQTLAVCVSSVNFISGPQTLELDTLMPLCQKVGAQLFVDAYLSVNVQHFSLEEYNLQQAFVAAGGAKYCQMGNGNCFMHVPPGRDFRPIITGWFGCFDPLLDSPASRPVAYSDDATRFNGSSYDAMPHFRAVHVLDFFRERKLSVDFLADVNHRQLELLAKRFKALDVPESQIQLPVDVEYMGGFMALKTPFAQSLCEKMRDRGVHTDYRKHWLRFGPAPYLCDEQLE
;
A
#
# COMPACT_ATOMS: atom_id res chain seq x y z
N ASP A 1 -18.50 -5.43 -17.56
CA ASP A 1 -19.05 -5.90 -18.83
C ASP A 1 -17.92 -6.44 -19.72
N ASP A 2 -18.26 -6.97 -20.87
CA ASP A 2 -17.36 -7.57 -21.85
C ASP A 2 -16.39 -6.58 -22.56
N GLN A 3 -16.57 -5.28 -22.33
CA GLN A 3 -15.67 -4.23 -22.82
C GLN A 3 -14.67 -3.78 -21.75
N THR A 4 -14.76 -4.29 -20.53
CA THR A 4 -13.84 -3.96 -19.44
C THR A 4 -12.54 -4.72 -19.61
N LEU A 5 -11.45 -4.00 -19.90
CA LEU A 5 -10.11 -4.61 -20.06
C LEU A 5 -9.41 -4.81 -18.71
N ALA A 6 -9.56 -3.88 -17.79
CA ALA A 6 -8.92 -3.93 -16.50
C ALA A 6 -9.74 -3.21 -15.42
N VAL A 7 -9.62 -3.68 -14.19
CA VAL A 7 -10.12 -3.03 -12.98
C VAL A 7 -8.92 -2.68 -12.11
N CYS A 8 -8.82 -1.40 -11.71
CA CYS A 8 -7.77 -0.92 -10.82
C CYS A 8 -8.40 -0.46 -9.51
N VAL A 9 -7.91 -0.97 -8.39
CA VAL A 9 -8.43 -0.65 -7.06
C VAL A 9 -7.29 -0.51 -6.06
N SER A 10 -7.42 0.41 -5.11
CA SER A 10 -6.52 0.46 -3.95
C SER A 10 -7.13 -0.35 -2.80
N SER A 11 -6.33 -1.14 -2.12
CA SER A 11 -6.76 -1.91 -0.93
C SER A 11 -7.16 -1.01 0.24
N VAL A 12 -6.62 0.21 0.30
CA VAL A 12 -6.97 1.26 1.25
C VAL A 12 -7.18 2.57 0.50
N ASN A 13 -8.27 3.28 0.78
CA ASN A 13 -8.53 4.58 0.17
C ASN A 13 -7.48 5.60 0.60
N PHE A 14 -6.74 6.12 -0.36
CA PHE A 14 -5.62 7.04 -0.13
C PHE A 14 -6.03 8.35 0.55
N ILE A 15 -7.25 8.84 0.35
CA ILE A 15 -7.71 10.14 0.87
C ILE A 15 -8.29 10.00 2.26
N SER A 16 -9.23 9.10 2.44
CA SER A 16 -10.08 8.99 3.64
C SER A 16 -9.72 7.83 4.57
N GLY A 17 -8.88 6.88 4.13
CA GLY A 17 -8.32 5.83 4.96
C GLY A 17 -9.04 4.49 5.02
N PRO A 18 -10.35 4.33 4.69
CA PRO A 18 -11.00 3.02 4.80
C PRO A 18 -10.40 1.97 3.87
N GLN A 19 -10.42 0.74 4.33
CA GLN A 19 -10.11 -0.45 3.54
C GLN A 19 -11.19 -0.67 2.48
N THR A 20 -10.79 -1.22 1.33
CA THR A 20 -11.74 -1.73 0.34
C THR A 20 -12.26 -3.07 0.83
N LEU A 21 -13.53 -3.08 1.27
CA LEU A 21 -14.21 -4.30 1.69
C LEU A 21 -14.48 -5.22 0.48
N GLU A 22 -14.65 -6.52 0.74
CA GLU A 22 -14.99 -7.52 -0.27
C GLU A 22 -13.99 -7.58 -1.45
N LEU A 23 -12.73 -7.24 -1.20
CA LEU A 23 -11.65 -7.26 -2.20
C LEU A 23 -11.49 -8.65 -2.85
N ASP A 24 -11.77 -9.70 -2.09
CA ASP A 24 -11.77 -11.11 -2.49
C ASP A 24 -12.81 -11.44 -3.56
N THR A 25 -13.87 -10.64 -3.67
CA THR A 25 -14.95 -10.84 -4.67
C THR A 25 -14.57 -10.31 -6.06
N LEU A 26 -13.59 -9.42 -6.16
CA LEU A 26 -13.27 -8.73 -7.40
C LEU A 26 -12.63 -9.64 -8.44
N MET A 27 -11.73 -10.54 -8.03
CA MET A 27 -11.04 -11.41 -8.98
C MET A 27 -12.00 -12.34 -9.72
N PRO A 28 -12.95 -13.04 -9.06
CA PRO A 28 -13.95 -13.84 -9.75
C PRO A 28 -14.83 -13.03 -10.73
N LEU A 29 -15.15 -11.78 -10.40
CA LEU A 29 -15.92 -10.89 -11.28
C LEU A 29 -15.12 -10.50 -12.52
N CYS A 30 -13.84 -10.17 -12.36
CA CYS A 30 -12.95 -9.87 -13.47
C CYS A 30 -12.77 -11.07 -14.41
N GLN A 31 -12.59 -12.27 -13.84
CA GLN A 31 -12.44 -13.51 -14.61
C GLN A 31 -13.64 -13.82 -15.51
N LYS A 32 -14.87 -13.54 -15.04
CA LYS A 32 -16.11 -13.78 -15.80
C LYS A 32 -16.16 -12.99 -17.12
N VAL A 33 -15.51 -11.84 -17.18
CA VAL A 33 -15.52 -10.95 -18.35
C VAL A 33 -14.14 -10.86 -19.04
N GLY A 34 -13.16 -11.64 -18.57
CA GLY A 34 -11.79 -11.61 -19.12
C GLY A 34 -10.97 -10.39 -18.77
N ALA A 35 -11.43 -9.56 -17.82
CA ALA A 35 -10.72 -8.37 -17.37
C ALA A 35 -9.52 -8.72 -16.48
N GLN A 36 -8.49 -7.86 -16.49
CA GLN A 36 -7.38 -7.93 -15.54
C GLN A 36 -7.74 -7.20 -14.25
N LEU A 37 -7.29 -7.72 -13.09
CA LEU A 37 -7.40 -7.02 -11.83
C LEU A 37 -6.00 -6.51 -11.44
N PHE A 38 -5.92 -5.22 -11.10
CA PHE A 38 -4.74 -4.58 -10.54
C PHE A 38 -5.09 -3.99 -9.17
N VAL A 39 -4.37 -4.40 -8.13
CA VAL A 39 -4.55 -3.94 -6.76
C VAL A 39 -3.34 -3.15 -6.30
N ASP A 40 -3.55 -1.92 -5.87
CA ASP A 40 -2.57 -1.12 -5.14
C ASP A 40 -2.67 -1.43 -3.65
N ALA A 41 -1.70 -2.20 -3.13
CA ALA A 41 -1.59 -2.59 -1.74
C ALA A 41 -0.59 -1.72 -0.94
N TYR A 42 -0.16 -0.58 -1.50
CA TYR A 42 0.88 0.26 -0.91
C TYR A 42 0.56 0.74 0.51
N LEU A 43 -0.73 0.88 0.85
CA LEU A 43 -1.21 1.33 2.15
C LEU A 43 -1.65 0.19 3.07
N SER A 44 -1.50 -1.07 2.66
CA SER A 44 -1.86 -2.25 3.45
C SER A 44 -0.65 -3.03 3.94
N VAL A 45 0.37 -3.18 3.07
CA VAL A 45 1.53 -4.03 3.37
C VAL A 45 2.26 -3.56 4.64
N ASN A 46 2.49 -4.49 5.56
CA ASN A 46 3.20 -4.32 6.82
C ASN A 46 2.50 -3.44 7.88
N VAL A 47 1.22 -3.13 7.70
CA VAL A 47 0.40 -2.42 8.70
C VAL A 47 -0.97 -3.06 8.88
N GLN A 48 -1.33 -3.97 7.97
CA GLN A 48 -2.55 -4.75 8.01
C GLN A 48 -2.24 -6.18 7.59
N HIS A 49 -3.11 -7.10 7.99
CA HIS A 49 -3.17 -8.40 7.35
C HIS A 49 -3.51 -8.22 5.87
N PHE A 50 -2.57 -8.57 5.01
CA PHE A 50 -2.77 -8.56 3.58
C PHE A 50 -2.19 -9.83 2.97
N SER A 51 -3.06 -10.76 2.61
CA SER A 51 -2.71 -12.04 2.03
C SER A 51 -3.30 -12.17 0.63
N LEU A 52 -2.47 -12.58 -0.34
CA LEU A 52 -2.95 -12.88 -1.69
C LEU A 52 -3.93 -14.05 -1.69
N GLU A 53 -3.73 -15.01 -0.80
CA GLU A 53 -4.57 -16.21 -0.69
C GLU A 53 -5.93 -15.88 -0.08
N GLU A 54 -5.97 -15.19 1.05
CA GLU A 54 -7.20 -14.82 1.74
C GLU A 54 -8.07 -13.87 0.92
N TYR A 55 -7.45 -12.94 0.17
CA TYR A 55 -8.16 -12.04 -0.72
C TYR A 55 -8.36 -12.59 -2.15
N ASN A 56 -8.02 -13.85 -2.39
CA ASN A 56 -8.22 -14.51 -3.69
C ASN A 56 -7.52 -13.76 -4.86
N LEU A 57 -6.35 -13.18 -4.59
CA LEU A 57 -5.62 -12.30 -5.50
C LEU A 57 -4.46 -12.97 -6.24
N GLN A 58 -4.30 -14.30 -6.18
CA GLN A 58 -3.19 -15.00 -6.83
C GLN A 58 -3.16 -14.80 -8.35
N GLN A 59 -4.32 -14.47 -8.94
CA GLN A 59 -4.46 -14.19 -10.39
C GLN A 59 -4.58 -12.69 -10.71
N ALA A 60 -4.37 -11.82 -9.73
CA ALA A 60 -4.34 -10.36 -9.89
C ALA A 60 -2.90 -9.84 -9.96
N PHE A 61 -2.70 -8.69 -10.58
CA PHE A 61 -1.51 -7.89 -10.33
C PHE A 61 -1.67 -7.18 -9.00
N VAL A 62 -0.67 -7.27 -8.11
CA VAL A 62 -0.68 -6.56 -6.84
C VAL A 62 0.63 -5.82 -6.67
N ALA A 63 0.56 -4.50 -6.58
CA ALA A 63 1.74 -3.65 -6.42
C ALA A 63 1.80 -3.05 -5.02
N ALA A 64 3.00 -2.98 -4.47
CA ALA A 64 3.28 -2.33 -3.20
C ALA A 64 4.68 -1.71 -3.18
N GLY A 65 4.98 -0.99 -2.11
CA GLY A 65 6.30 -0.39 -1.95
C GLY A 65 6.70 -0.21 -0.50
N GLY A 66 8.01 -0.22 -0.28
CA GLY A 66 8.62 -0.26 1.04
C GLY A 66 8.76 1.08 1.76
N ALA A 67 8.42 2.21 1.12
CA ALA A 67 8.74 3.53 1.67
C ALA A 67 7.87 3.94 2.87
N LYS A 68 6.69 3.37 3.03
CA LYS A 68 5.77 3.70 4.13
C LYS A 68 5.93 2.72 5.28
N TYR A 69 4.95 1.84 5.49
CA TYR A 69 4.88 0.96 6.67
C TYR A 69 5.98 -0.11 6.73
N CYS A 70 6.54 -0.51 5.58
CA CYS A 70 7.72 -1.37 5.57
C CYS A 70 9.02 -0.66 5.99
N GLN A 71 9.04 0.68 6.08
CA GLN A 71 10.16 1.52 6.54
C GLN A 71 11.49 1.30 5.78
N MET A 72 11.43 0.76 4.57
CA MET A 72 12.59 0.47 3.73
C MET A 72 13.11 1.70 2.99
N GLY A 73 12.42 2.86 3.11
CA GLY A 73 12.71 4.08 2.34
C GLY A 73 12.36 3.94 0.86
N ASN A 74 12.62 5.00 0.09
CA ASN A 74 12.30 5.03 -1.32
C ASN A 74 13.16 4.06 -2.15
N GLY A 75 12.65 3.65 -3.30
CA GLY A 75 13.35 2.81 -4.27
C GLY A 75 13.08 1.31 -4.13
N ASN A 76 12.30 0.88 -3.14
CA ASN A 76 11.85 -0.51 -2.99
C ASN A 76 10.37 -0.59 -3.34
N CYS A 77 10.07 -0.97 -4.57
CA CYS A 77 8.72 -1.33 -5.00
C CYS A 77 8.73 -2.75 -5.52
N PHE A 78 7.66 -3.46 -5.31
CA PHE A 78 7.51 -4.84 -5.76
C PHE A 78 6.10 -5.06 -6.27
N MET A 79 6.00 -6.04 -7.17
CA MET A 79 4.74 -6.39 -7.80
C MET A 79 4.61 -7.91 -7.87
N HIS A 80 3.47 -8.42 -7.41
CA HIS A 80 3.04 -9.76 -7.75
C HIS A 80 2.50 -9.75 -9.18
N VAL A 81 3.01 -10.66 -9.99
CA VAL A 81 2.55 -10.90 -11.36
C VAL A 81 1.83 -12.23 -11.40
N PRO A 82 0.58 -12.28 -11.90
CA PRO A 82 -0.17 -13.54 -11.95
C PRO A 82 0.56 -14.60 -12.77
N PRO A 83 0.70 -15.85 -12.26
CA PRO A 83 1.42 -16.91 -12.93
C PRO A 83 0.67 -17.43 -14.16
N GLY A 84 1.40 -18.08 -15.06
CA GLY A 84 0.84 -18.84 -16.18
C GLY A 84 0.23 -17.98 -17.29
N ARG A 85 0.52 -16.67 -17.34
CA ARG A 85 0.04 -15.78 -18.40
C ARG A 85 1.20 -15.21 -19.20
N ASP A 86 1.04 -15.18 -20.51
CA ASP A 86 2.03 -14.60 -21.44
C ASP A 86 1.76 -13.12 -21.68
N PHE A 87 2.10 -12.31 -20.67
CA PHE A 87 2.03 -10.85 -20.81
C PHE A 87 3.25 -10.33 -21.57
N ARG A 88 3.00 -9.36 -22.44
CA ARG A 88 4.03 -8.68 -23.18
C ARG A 88 4.05 -7.19 -22.81
N PRO A 89 4.89 -6.74 -21.83
CA PRO A 89 5.01 -5.33 -21.44
C PRO A 89 5.37 -4.45 -22.63
N ILE A 90 4.68 -3.33 -22.79
CA ILE A 90 4.96 -2.36 -23.86
C ILE A 90 6.27 -1.60 -23.57
N ILE A 91 6.52 -1.31 -22.29
CA ILE A 91 7.77 -0.68 -21.82
C ILE A 91 8.64 -1.76 -21.22
N THR A 92 9.83 -1.94 -21.76
CA THR A 92 10.78 -2.96 -21.32
C THR A 92 12.23 -2.44 -21.40
N GLY A 93 13.17 -3.24 -20.92
CA GLY A 93 14.58 -2.98 -21.00
C GLY A 93 15.41 -4.27 -20.83
N TRP A 94 16.70 -4.16 -20.56
CA TRP A 94 17.62 -5.30 -20.48
C TRP A 94 17.16 -6.42 -19.58
N PHE A 95 16.66 -6.08 -18.37
CA PHE A 95 16.30 -7.07 -17.36
C PHE A 95 14.98 -7.76 -17.63
N GLY A 96 14.20 -7.26 -18.58
CA GLY A 96 12.99 -7.95 -19.05
C GLY A 96 13.29 -9.17 -19.93
N CYS A 97 14.55 -9.33 -20.37
CA CYS A 97 14.98 -10.37 -21.30
C CYS A 97 16.48 -10.63 -21.19
N PHE A 98 17.00 -10.84 -20.00
CA PHE A 98 18.47 -10.88 -19.79
C PHE A 98 19.12 -12.11 -20.41
N ASP A 99 18.60 -13.30 -20.15
CA ASP A 99 19.19 -14.55 -20.68
C ASP A 99 19.17 -14.64 -22.21
N PRO A 100 18.03 -14.36 -22.87
CA PRO A 100 17.99 -14.33 -24.33
C PRO A 100 18.91 -13.29 -24.99
N LEU A 101 19.26 -12.20 -24.30
CA LEU A 101 20.22 -11.22 -24.82
C LEU A 101 21.64 -11.79 -24.96
N LEU A 102 22.02 -12.73 -24.11
CA LEU A 102 23.33 -13.39 -24.17
C LEU A 102 23.47 -14.27 -25.40
N ASP A 103 22.35 -14.87 -25.83
CA ASP A 103 22.35 -15.87 -26.92
C ASP A 103 22.09 -15.26 -28.30
N SER A 104 21.32 -14.18 -28.40
CA SER A 104 20.95 -13.62 -29.70
C SER A 104 20.56 -12.13 -29.64
N PRO A 105 21.53 -11.20 -29.57
CA PRO A 105 21.24 -9.77 -29.39
C PRO A 105 20.52 -9.12 -30.58
N ALA A 106 20.43 -9.78 -31.71
CA ALA A 106 19.83 -9.25 -32.94
C ALA A 106 18.48 -9.86 -33.27
N SER A 107 17.87 -10.69 -32.41
CA SER A 107 16.59 -11.33 -32.69
C SER A 107 15.43 -10.33 -32.72
N ARG A 108 14.58 -10.43 -33.75
CA ARG A 108 13.29 -9.75 -33.80
C ARG A 108 12.19 -10.79 -34.06
N PRO A 109 11.09 -10.76 -33.31
CA PRO A 109 10.68 -9.81 -32.28
C PRO A 109 11.53 -9.90 -31.01
N VAL A 110 11.57 -8.82 -30.20
CA VAL A 110 12.24 -8.80 -28.90
C VAL A 110 11.66 -9.91 -28.04
N ALA A 111 12.53 -10.80 -27.54
CA ALA A 111 12.14 -11.86 -26.62
C ALA A 111 11.90 -11.28 -25.21
N TYR A 112 11.14 -11.98 -24.40
CA TYR A 112 10.87 -11.68 -23.00
C TYR A 112 11.11 -12.94 -22.17
N SER A 113 11.47 -12.75 -20.91
CA SER A 113 11.53 -13.85 -19.95
C SER A 113 10.15 -14.51 -19.77
N ASP A 114 10.13 -15.80 -19.45
CA ASP A 114 8.88 -16.55 -19.26
C ASP A 114 8.20 -16.31 -17.91
N ASP A 115 8.87 -15.60 -17.01
CA ASP A 115 8.43 -15.32 -15.66
C ASP A 115 8.15 -13.80 -15.42
N ALA A 116 7.97 -13.41 -14.16
CA ALA A 116 7.70 -12.04 -13.76
C ALA A 116 8.83 -11.06 -14.11
N THR A 117 10.06 -11.53 -14.37
CA THR A 117 11.20 -10.66 -14.70
C THR A 117 10.99 -9.91 -16.01
N ARG A 118 10.07 -10.37 -16.88
CA ARG A 118 9.64 -9.63 -18.08
C ARG A 118 9.19 -8.19 -17.80
N PHE A 119 8.83 -7.88 -16.56
CA PHE A 119 8.41 -6.55 -16.10
C PHE A 119 9.55 -5.72 -15.49
N ASN A 120 10.76 -6.25 -15.37
CA ASN A 120 11.85 -5.58 -14.67
C ASN A 120 12.39 -4.31 -15.35
N GLY A 121 12.16 -4.11 -16.63
CA GLY A 121 12.64 -2.93 -17.32
C GLY A 121 14.17 -2.91 -17.49
N SER A 122 14.81 -1.78 -17.18
CA SER A 122 16.24 -1.54 -17.39
C SER A 122 17.03 -1.51 -16.06
N SER A 123 18.30 -1.12 -16.13
CA SER A 123 19.19 -0.98 -14.97
C SER A 123 18.59 -0.05 -13.92
N TYR A 124 18.75 -0.40 -12.66
CA TYR A 124 18.25 0.36 -11.52
C TYR A 124 19.32 0.47 -10.43
N ASP A 125 19.14 1.43 -9.51
CA ASP A 125 19.98 1.55 -8.34
C ASP A 125 19.67 0.43 -7.34
N ALA A 126 20.64 -0.41 -7.04
CA ALA A 126 20.51 -1.53 -6.11
C ALA A 126 20.61 -1.12 -4.62
N MET A 127 21.04 0.10 -4.30
CA MET A 127 21.23 0.55 -2.91
C MET A 127 19.95 0.45 -2.05
N PRO A 128 18.76 0.76 -2.56
CA PRO A 128 17.52 0.53 -1.81
C PRO A 128 17.31 -0.92 -1.36
N HIS A 129 17.72 -1.90 -2.17
CA HIS A 129 17.57 -3.32 -1.81
C HIS A 129 18.49 -3.72 -0.64
N PHE A 130 19.73 -3.23 -0.61
CA PHE A 130 20.62 -3.45 0.53
C PHE A 130 20.05 -2.85 1.81
N ARG A 131 19.47 -1.65 1.75
CA ARG A 131 18.77 -1.06 2.89
C ARG A 131 17.58 -1.90 3.33
N ALA A 132 16.78 -2.41 2.38
CA ALA A 132 15.63 -3.26 2.68
C ALA A 132 16.03 -4.53 3.42
N VAL A 133 17.13 -5.18 3.04
CA VAL A 133 17.67 -6.36 3.74
C VAL A 133 17.90 -6.05 5.22
N HIS A 134 18.58 -4.96 5.54
CA HIS A 134 18.84 -4.59 6.94
C HIS A 134 17.56 -4.26 7.72
N VAL A 135 16.57 -3.64 7.09
CA VAL A 135 15.28 -3.36 7.72
C VAL A 135 14.52 -4.66 8.00
N LEU A 136 14.49 -5.59 7.05
CA LEU A 136 13.84 -6.89 7.22
C LEU A 136 14.54 -7.74 8.28
N ASP A 137 15.86 -7.71 8.32
CA ASP A 137 16.63 -8.37 9.38
C ASP A 137 16.31 -7.81 10.76
N PHE A 138 16.26 -6.48 10.89
CA PHE A 138 15.83 -5.83 12.13
C PHE A 138 14.41 -6.26 12.55
N PHE A 139 13.45 -6.29 11.62
CA PHE A 139 12.09 -6.74 11.93
C PHE A 139 12.08 -8.18 12.42
N ARG A 140 12.82 -9.06 11.75
CA ARG A 140 12.96 -10.47 12.14
C ARG A 140 13.58 -10.63 13.53
N GLU A 141 14.71 -9.96 13.78
CA GLU A 141 15.44 -10.02 15.06
C GLU A 141 14.59 -9.49 16.23
N ARG A 142 13.80 -8.44 15.97
CA ARG A 142 12.92 -7.83 16.97
C ARG A 142 11.54 -8.47 17.05
N LYS A 143 11.29 -9.50 16.24
CA LYS A 143 9.98 -10.19 16.17
C LYS A 143 8.82 -9.25 15.84
N LEU A 144 9.07 -8.23 15.01
CA LEU A 144 8.06 -7.30 14.54
C LEU A 144 7.30 -7.94 13.37
N SER A 145 6.40 -8.88 13.69
CA SER A 145 5.55 -9.53 12.69
C SER A 145 4.49 -8.55 12.18
N VAL A 146 3.90 -8.87 11.02
CA VAL A 146 2.77 -8.09 10.47
C VAL A 146 1.61 -8.06 11.45
N ASP A 147 1.28 -9.18 12.09
CA ASP A 147 0.23 -9.28 13.11
C ASP A 147 0.47 -8.32 14.26
N PHE A 148 1.67 -8.37 14.83
CA PHE A 148 2.05 -7.47 15.93
C PHE A 148 1.93 -5.99 15.51
N LEU A 149 2.39 -5.64 14.31
CA LEU A 149 2.35 -4.25 13.82
C LEU A 149 0.92 -3.81 13.51
N ALA A 150 0.07 -4.71 13.01
CA ALA A 150 -1.35 -4.46 12.78
C ALA A 150 -2.10 -4.22 14.09
N ASP A 151 -1.87 -5.06 15.11
CA ASP A 151 -2.45 -4.89 16.44
C ASP A 151 -2.03 -3.57 17.09
N VAL A 152 -0.74 -3.21 17.01
CA VAL A 152 -0.24 -1.92 17.51
C VAL A 152 -0.92 -0.76 16.80
N ASN A 153 -1.00 -0.78 15.48
CA ASN A 153 -1.64 0.27 14.71
C ASN A 153 -3.13 0.41 15.04
N HIS A 154 -3.85 -0.70 15.10
CA HIS A 154 -5.27 -0.72 15.46
C HIS A 154 -5.52 -0.07 16.82
N ARG A 155 -4.78 -0.50 17.87
CA ARG A 155 -4.85 0.09 19.20
C ARG A 155 -4.54 1.59 19.21
N GLN A 156 -3.55 2.04 18.43
CA GLN A 156 -3.20 3.45 18.32
C GLN A 156 -4.33 4.26 17.67
N LEU A 157 -4.97 3.73 16.64
CA LEU A 157 -6.11 4.37 15.98
C LEU A 157 -7.35 4.43 16.89
N GLU A 158 -7.61 3.38 17.66
CA GLU A 158 -8.68 3.38 18.68
C GLU A 158 -8.45 4.44 19.76
N LEU A 159 -7.20 4.56 20.24
CA LEU A 159 -6.84 5.59 21.22
C LEU A 159 -7.08 7.01 20.65
N LEU A 160 -6.60 7.29 19.46
CA LEU A 160 -6.84 8.55 18.76
C LEU A 160 -8.35 8.84 18.60
N ALA A 161 -9.11 7.86 18.11
CA ALA A 161 -10.55 8.02 17.92
C ALA A 161 -11.28 8.30 19.25
N LYS A 162 -10.90 7.61 20.32
CA LYS A 162 -11.42 7.84 21.68
C LYS A 162 -11.12 9.26 22.15
N ARG A 163 -9.89 9.75 21.94
CA ARG A 163 -9.49 11.12 22.33
C ARG A 163 -10.25 12.18 21.53
N PHE A 164 -10.39 12.00 20.22
CA PHE A 164 -11.18 12.92 19.40
C PHE A 164 -12.67 12.94 19.79
N LYS A 165 -13.26 11.79 20.08
CA LYS A 165 -14.65 11.72 20.59
C LYS A 165 -14.82 12.49 21.90
N ALA A 166 -13.82 12.47 22.78
CA ALA A 166 -13.86 13.16 24.06
C ALA A 166 -13.76 14.70 23.95
N LEU A 167 -13.34 15.23 22.79
CA LEU A 167 -13.30 16.68 22.56
C LEU A 167 -14.69 17.32 22.37
N ASP A 168 -15.74 16.51 22.18
CA ASP A 168 -17.13 16.95 21.99
C ASP A 168 -17.29 18.06 20.91
N VAL A 169 -16.52 17.91 19.82
CA VAL A 169 -16.59 18.84 18.69
C VAL A 169 -17.78 18.48 17.81
N PRO A 170 -18.63 19.47 17.41
CA PRO A 170 -19.76 19.19 16.54
C PRO A 170 -19.36 18.52 15.23
N GLU A 171 -20.12 17.54 14.78
CA GLU A 171 -19.89 16.82 13.51
C GLU A 171 -19.88 17.75 12.28
N SER A 172 -20.54 18.91 12.37
CA SER A 172 -20.49 19.94 11.33
C SER A 172 -19.09 20.56 11.15
N GLN A 173 -18.24 20.43 12.16
CA GLN A 173 -16.87 20.94 12.16
C GLN A 173 -15.85 19.82 11.91
N ILE A 174 -15.99 18.68 12.59
CA ILE A 174 -15.10 17.53 12.44
C ILE A 174 -15.91 16.23 12.44
N GLN A 175 -15.83 15.45 11.36
CA GLN A 175 -16.42 14.14 11.26
C GLN A 175 -15.34 13.08 11.47
N LEU A 176 -15.56 12.20 12.44
CA LEU A 176 -14.75 11.01 12.67
C LEU A 176 -15.11 9.92 11.64
N PRO A 177 -14.21 8.99 11.33
CA PRO A 177 -14.59 7.78 10.60
C PRO A 177 -15.66 7.01 11.39
N VAL A 178 -16.57 6.39 10.67
CA VAL A 178 -17.70 5.67 11.26
C VAL A 178 -17.23 4.48 12.09
N ASP A 179 -16.19 3.78 11.59
CA ASP A 179 -15.62 2.61 12.24
C ASP A 179 -14.10 2.57 12.04
N VAL A 180 -13.36 2.51 13.16
CA VAL A 180 -11.90 2.44 13.15
C VAL A 180 -11.42 1.05 12.70
N GLU A 181 -12.22 0.00 12.90
CA GLU A 181 -11.90 -1.37 12.49
C GLU A 181 -11.63 -1.50 10.98
N TYR A 182 -12.35 -0.72 10.19
CA TYR A 182 -12.19 -0.73 8.71
C TYR A 182 -11.22 0.33 8.19
N MET A 183 -10.46 0.98 9.07
CA MET A 183 -9.43 1.91 8.63
C MET A 183 -8.15 1.16 8.22
N GLY A 184 -7.42 1.76 7.29
CA GLY A 184 -6.05 1.34 6.98
C GLY A 184 -5.06 1.76 8.07
N GLY A 185 -3.79 1.93 7.71
CA GLY A 185 -2.75 2.31 8.66
C GLY A 185 -2.82 3.75 9.17
N PHE A 186 -3.91 4.50 8.91
CA PHE A 186 -4.11 5.87 9.35
C PHE A 186 -5.59 6.20 9.52
N MET A 187 -5.88 7.12 10.43
CA MET A 187 -7.21 7.69 10.61
C MET A 187 -7.31 9.04 9.88
N ALA A 188 -8.43 9.29 9.22
CA ALA A 188 -8.70 10.57 8.56
C ALA A 188 -9.97 11.22 9.12
N LEU A 189 -9.85 12.45 9.56
CA LEU A 189 -10.95 13.29 10.03
C LEU A 189 -11.40 14.20 8.90
N LYS A 190 -12.69 14.22 8.60
CA LYS A 190 -13.21 15.15 7.60
C LYS A 190 -13.54 16.48 8.25
N THR A 191 -12.93 17.56 7.76
CA THR A 191 -13.12 18.90 8.29
C THR A 191 -12.82 19.95 7.23
N PRO A 192 -13.57 21.08 7.17
CA PRO A 192 -13.23 22.20 6.30
C PRO A 192 -11.92 22.91 6.72
N PHE A 193 -11.44 22.65 7.93
CA PHE A 193 -10.25 23.28 8.52
C PHE A 193 -8.99 22.43 8.42
N ALA A 194 -8.98 21.35 7.61
CA ALA A 194 -7.90 20.37 7.57
C ALA A 194 -6.51 21.00 7.40
N GLN A 195 -6.36 21.94 6.47
CA GLN A 195 -5.09 22.64 6.24
C GLN A 195 -4.67 23.44 7.46
N SER A 196 -5.52 24.32 7.97
CA SER A 196 -5.17 25.20 9.08
C SER A 196 -4.89 24.44 10.38
N LEU A 197 -5.58 23.32 10.60
CA LEU A 197 -5.31 22.43 11.73
C LEU A 197 -3.96 21.74 11.57
N CYS A 198 -3.65 21.22 10.39
CA CYS A 198 -2.35 20.59 10.10
C CYS A 198 -1.19 21.57 10.34
N GLU A 199 -1.32 22.83 9.89
CA GLU A 199 -0.33 23.89 10.11
C GLU A 199 -0.16 24.21 11.61
N LYS A 200 -1.26 24.45 12.32
CA LYS A 200 -1.24 24.73 13.78
C LYS A 200 -0.70 23.57 14.62
N MET A 201 -0.96 22.34 14.24
CA MET A 201 -0.38 21.15 14.88
C MET A 201 1.12 21.08 14.66
N ARG A 202 1.58 21.36 13.44
CA ARG A 202 3.01 21.41 13.09
C ARG A 202 3.76 22.45 13.94
N ASP A 203 3.17 23.64 14.14
CA ASP A 203 3.75 24.70 14.99
C ASP A 203 3.91 24.26 16.46
N ARG A 204 3.18 23.21 16.87
CA ARG A 204 3.27 22.56 18.19
C ARG A 204 4.08 21.28 18.20
N GLY A 205 4.77 20.96 17.11
CA GLY A 205 5.59 19.76 16.99
C GLY A 205 4.81 18.48 16.64
N VAL A 206 3.52 18.60 16.32
CA VAL A 206 2.70 17.44 15.89
C VAL A 206 2.62 17.41 14.38
N HIS A 207 3.29 16.42 13.78
CA HIS A 207 3.37 16.26 12.34
C HIS A 207 2.22 15.40 11.82
N THR A 208 1.29 16.03 11.14
CA THR A 208 0.15 15.40 10.46
C THR A 208 0.18 15.73 8.96
N ASP A 209 -0.76 15.21 8.22
CA ASP A 209 -0.92 15.43 6.78
C ASP A 209 -2.38 15.78 6.49
N TYR A 210 -2.64 16.44 5.38
CA TYR A 210 -4.00 16.69 4.92
C TYR A 210 -4.16 16.50 3.41
N ARG A 211 -5.37 16.13 3.00
CA ARG A 211 -5.77 16.06 1.58
C ARG A 211 -7.16 16.67 1.44
N LYS A 212 -7.26 17.82 0.78
CA LYS A 212 -8.51 18.58 0.67
C LYS A 212 -9.11 18.84 2.06
N HIS A 213 -10.24 18.21 2.38
CA HIS A 213 -10.95 18.33 3.65
C HIS A 213 -10.65 17.19 4.63
N TRP A 214 -9.62 16.39 4.40
CA TRP A 214 -9.25 15.26 5.24
C TRP A 214 -7.93 15.55 5.96
N LEU A 215 -7.98 15.65 7.28
CA LEU A 215 -6.82 15.71 8.16
C LEU A 215 -6.47 14.28 8.58
N ARG A 216 -5.22 13.86 8.33
CA ARG A 216 -4.80 12.47 8.45
C ARG A 216 -3.80 12.28 9.58
N PHE A 217 -4.02 11.24 10.40
CA PHE A 217 -3.19 10.82 11.52
C PHE A 217 -2.70 9.41 11.25
N GLY A 218 -1.42 9.25 10.98
CA GLY A 218 -0.76 7.97 10.74
C GLY A 218 0.25 7.70 11.83
N PRO A 219 -0.15 7.09 12.96
CA PRO A 219 0.75 6.82 14.06
C PRO A 219 1.81 5.78 13.64
N ALA A 220 3.05 6.06 13.99
CA ALA A 220 4.13 5.10 13.79
C ALA A 220 4.15 4.07 14.93
N PRO A 221 4.53 2.81 14.68
CA PRO A 221 4.46 1.75 15.68
C PRO A 221 5.37 1.95 16.90
N TYR A 222 6.32 2.87 16.82
CA TYR A 222 7.23 3.23 17.91
C TYR A 222 6.73 4.38 18.80
N LEU A 223 5.57 4.95 18.51
CA LEU A 223 4.96 5.99 19.37
C LEU A 223 4.30 5.33 20.58
N CYS A 224 4.55 5.89 21.77
CA CYS A 224 3.86 5.51 22.98
C CYS A 224 2.52 6.25 23.16
N ASP A 225 1.68 5.80 24.07
CA ASP A 225 0.35 6.35 24.29
C ASP A 225 0.39 7.83 24.68
N GLU A 226 1.35 8.24 25.52
CA GLU A 226 1.53 9.63 25.92
C GLU A 226 1.87 10.58 24.78
N GLN A 227 2.46 10.07 23.70
CA GLN A 227 2.72 10.84 22.48
C GLN A 227 1.50 10.97 21.58
N LEU A 228 0.50 10.10 21.75
CA LEU A 228 -0.75 10.10 21.00
C LEU A 228 -1.87 10.89 21.72
N GLU A 229 -1.73 11.11 23.01
CA GLU A 229 -2.65 11.89 23.85
C GLU A 229 -2.41 13.38 23.77
#